data_5dbf66a0d79bc7268dd61b5be0605a7a
#
_entry.id   5dbf66a0d79bc7268dd61b5be0605a7a
#
_cell.length_a   1.000
_cell.length_b   1.000
_cell.length_c   1.000
_cell.angle_alpha   90.00
_cell.angle_beta   90.00
_cell.angle_gamma   90.00
#
_symmetry.space_group_name_H-M   'P 1'
#
loop_
_entity.id
_entity.type
_entity.pdbx_description
1 polymer ?
#
loop_
_entity_poly.entity_id
_entity_poly.type
_entity_poly.pdbx_seq_one_letter_code
_entity_poly.pdbx_strand_id
1 'polypeptide(L)'
;MTDVVIIGGGIAGIAACAQIAPHLKVTLLEAEPELCYHSSGRSAATFIEDYGNRVTKELNKESLTFLKSESQGFLKKRGLLLIGKYGEEKEFQTDAGDLGLAHISFDEAFQLLPSLKKEGITR
;
A
#
# COMPACT_ATOMS: atom_id res chain seq x y z
N MET A 1 -18.63 -28.69 -13.63
CA MET A 1 -18.49 -28.77 -12.15
C MET A 1 -17.39 -27.81 -11.76
N THR A 2 -17.55 -27.04 -10.70
CA THR A 2 -16.54 -26.12 -10.18
C THR A 2 -15.58 -26.90 -9.28
N ASP A 3 -14.29 -26.68 -9.44
CA ASP A 3 -13.25 -27.33 -8.60
C ASP A 3 -12.97 -26.54 -7.33
N VAL A 4 -12.99 -25.20 -7.43
CA VAL A 4 -12.71 -24.29 -6.30
C VAL A 4 -13.75 -23.17 -6.26
N VAL A 5 -14.27 -22.87 -5.09
CA VAL A 5 -15.10 -21.69 -4.83
C VAL A 5 -14.33 -20.71 -3.96
N ILE A 6 -14.23 -19.46 -4.41
CA ILE A 6 -13.63 -18.34 -3.67
C ILE A 6 -14.76 -17.43 -3.21
N ILE A 7 -14.81 -17.11 -1.93
CA ILE A 7 -15.82 -16.22 -1.35
C ILE A 7 -15.16 -14.86 -1.05
N GLY A 8 -15.67 -13.82 -1.69
CA GLY A 8 -15.23 -12.45 -1.57
C GLY A 8 -14.41 -11.98 -2.77
N GLY A 9 -14.89 -10.93 -3.43
CA GLY A 9 -14.30 -10.30 -4.61
C GLY A 9 -13.39 -9.10 -4.28
N GLY A 10 -12.79 -9.07 -3.10
CA GLY A 10 -11.71 -8.13 -2.77
C GLY A 10 -10.38 -8.55 -3.42
N ILE A 11 -9.33 -7.75 -3.22
CA ILE A 11 -8.01 -8.00 -3.85
C ILE A 11 -7.46 -9.40 -3.57
N ALA A 12 -7.66 -9.92 -2.36
CA ALA A 12 -7.19 -11.26 -1.99
C ALA A 12 -7.90 -12.36 -2.79
N GLY A 13 -9.24 -12.29 -2.89
CA GLY A 13 -10.02 -13.27 -3.66
C GLY A 13 -9.74 -13.20 -5.15
N ILE A 14 -9.61 -11.98 -5.69
CA ILE A 14 -9.27 -11.77 -7.11
C ILE A 14 -7.88 -12.30 -7.42
N ALA A 15 -6.88 -12.01 -6.58
CA ALA A 15 -5.53 -12.49 -6.77
C ALA A 15 -5.46 -14.03 -6.70
N ALA A 16 -6.12 -14.65 -5.73
CA ALA A 16 -6.22 -16.10 -5.63
C ALA A 16 -6.91 -16.70 -6.86
N CYS A 17 -8.01 -16.09 -7.31
CA CYS A 17 -8.71 -16.51 -8.51
C CYS A 17 -7.80 -16.47 -9.75
N ALA A 18 -7.08 -15.38 -9.95
CA ALA A 18 -6.17 -15.20 -11.08
C ALA A 18 -5.05 -16.24 -11.10
N GLN A 19 -4.51 -16.62 -9.94
CA GLN A 19 -3.45 -17.63 -9.83
C GLN A 19 -3.96 -19.06 -10.03
N ILE A 20 -5.18 -19.35 -9.65
CA ILE A 20 -5.74 -20.72 -9.68
C ILE A 20 -6.46 -21.00 -11.03
N ALA A 21 -7.10 -20.01 -11.61
CA ALA A 21 -7.94 -20.18 -12.80
C ALA A 21 -7.23 -20.78 -14.04
N PRO A 22 -5.92 -20.60 -14.27
CA PRO A 22 -5.22 -21.31 -15.35
C PRO A 22 -5.18 -22.83 -15.20
N HIS A 23 -5.39 -23.34 -13.98
CA HIS A 23 -5.22 -24.75 -13.65
C HIS A 23 -6.52 -25.46 -13.26
N LEU A 24 -7.49 -24.74 -12.71
CA LEU A 24 -8.73 -25.27 -12.14
C LEU A 24 -9.95 -24.41 -12.55
N LYS A 25 -11.13 -25.03 -12.52
CA LYS A 25 -12.39 -24.30 -12.71
C LYS A 25 -12.77 -23.57 -11.43
N VAL A 26 -12.58 -22.24 -11.41
CA VAL A 26 -12.82 -21.39 -10.25
C VAL A 26 -14.15 -20.67 -10.41
N THR A 27 -14.92 -20.63 -9.32
CA THR A 27 -16.09 -19.76 -9.16
C THR A 27 -15.79 -18.76 -8.05
N LEU A 28 -15.84 -17.46 -8.37
CA LEU A 28 -15.73 -16.40 -7.37
C LEU A 28 -17.14 -15.89 -7.05
N LEU A 29 -17.47 -15.84 -5.77
CA LEU A 29 -18.73 -15.32 -5.24
C LEU A 29 -18.48 -14.00 -4.52
N GLU A 30 -19.25 -12.97 -4.91
CA GLU A 30 -19.25 -11.66 -4.28
C GLU A 30 -20.69 -11.29 -3.93
N ALA A 31 -20.89 -10.71 -2.75
CA ALA A 31 -22.20 -10.28 -2.28
C ALA A 31 -22.61 -8.91 -2.85
N GLU A 32 -21.62 -8.09 -3.15
CA GLU A 32 -21.83 -6.75 -3.70
C GLU A 32 -21.98 -6.78 -5.22
N PRO A 33 -22.60 -5.76 -5.82
CA PRO A 33 -22.79 -5.69 -7.27
C PRO A 33 -21.49 -5.51 -8.06
N GLU A 34 -20.40 -5.10 -7.40
CA GLU A 34 -19.10 -4.84 -8.02
C GLU A 34 -17.96 -5.46 -7.22
N LEU A 35 -16.92 -5.91 -7.92
CA LEU A 35 -15.69 -6.36 -7.28
C LEU A 35 -14.96 -5.19 -6.61
N CYS A 36 -14.22 -5.48 -5.56
CA CYS A 36 -13.46 -4.47 -4.78
C CYS A 36 -14.33 -3.37 -4.15
N TYR A 37 -15.60 -3.59 -3.92
CA TYR A 37 -16.54 -2.58 -3.43
C TYR A 37 -16.14 -1.97 -2.08
N HIS A 38 -15.61 -2.77 -1.15
CA HIS A 38 -15.20 -2.33 0.19
C HIS A 38 -13.73 -1.86 0.24
N SER A 39 -12.95 -2.36 1.19
CA SER A 39 -11.59 -1.88 1.50
C SER A 39 -10.65 -1.84 0.29
N SER A 40 -10.74 -2.81 -0.60
CA SER A 40 -9.86 -2.88 -1.78
C SER A 40 -10.07 -1.71 -2.74
N GLY A 41 -11.35 -1.32 -2.97
CA GLY A 41 -11.68 -0.19 -3.84
C GLY A 41 -11.54 1.18 -3.18
N ARG A 42 -11.38 1.22 -1.84
CA ARG A 42 -11.23 2.45 -1.05
C ARG A 42 -9.83 2.64 -0.52
N SER A 43 -8.87 1.89 -1.05
CA SER A 43 -7.46 1.98 -0.67
C SER A 43 -6.84 3.29 -1.15
N ALA A 44 -5.94 3.87 -0.36
CA ALA A 44 -5.07 4.95 -0.80
C ALA A 44 -4.13 4.53 -1.95
N ALA A 45 -4.09 3.23 -2.26
CA ALA A 45 -3.31 2.62 -3.33
C ALA A 45 -1.83 3.02 -3.27
N THR A 46 -1.28 3.11 -2.06
CA THR A 46 0.13 3.41 -1.85
C THR A 46 0.86 2.12 -1.51
N PHE A 47 1.88 1.78 -2.28
CA PHE A 47 2.77 0.67 -2.00
C PHE A 47 4.00 1.18 -1.27
N ILE A 48 4.25 0.65 -0.06
CA ILE A 48 5.41 0.99 0.78
C ILE A 48 6.09 -0.33 1.14
N GLU A 49 7.31 -0.56 0.62
CA GLU A 49 8.04 -1.82 0.76
C GLU A 49 8.33 -2.14 2.23
N ASP A 50 8.77 -1.14 2.99
CA ASP A 50 9.17 -1.28 4.39
C ASP A 50 8.03 -1.08 5.40
N TYR A 51 6.76 -1.11 4.95
CA TYR A 51 5.61 -0.98 5.84
C TYR A 51 5.30 -2.27 6.59
N GLY A 52 5.05 -2.16 7.90
CA GLY A 52 4.54 -3.23 8.73
C GLY A 52 5.63 -4.04 9.46
N ASN A 53 5.23 -5.20 9.99
CA ASN A 53 6.15 -6.10 10.69
C ASN A 53 7.04 -6.89 9.70
N ARG A 54 7.99 -7.68 10.24
CA ARG A 54 8.94 -8.45 9.43
C ARG A 54 8.29 -9.30 8.35
N VAL A 55 7.19 -9.99 8.69
CA VAL A 55 6.49 -10.87 7.73
C VAL A 55 5.86 -10.04 6.61
N THR A 56 5.23 -8.93 6.97
CA THR A 56 4.61 -8.00 5.99
C THR A 56 5.68 -7.43 5.05
N LYS A 57 6.84 -7.02 5.57
CA LYS A 57 7.97 -6.51 4.76
C LYS A 57 8.47 -7.56 3.75
N GLU A 58 8.62 -8.82 4.15
CA GLU A 58 9.00 -9.89 3.23
C GLU A 58 7.93 -10.12 2.14
N LEU A 59 6.66 -10.14 2.50
CA LEU A 59 5.57 -10.24 1.52
C LEU A 59 5.51 -9.04 0.57
N ASN A 60 5.80 -7.83 1.07
CA ASN A 60 5.87 -6.64 0.24
C ASN A 60 7.01 -6.73 -0.79
N LYS A 61 8.20 -7.22 -0.40
CA LYS A 61 9.33 -7.41 -1.32
C LYS A 61 8.99 -8.38 -2.46
N GLU A 62 8.41 -9.52 -2.14
CA GLU A 62 7.95 -10.49 -3.14
C GLU A 62 6.88 -9.89 -4.05
N SER A 63 5.89 -9.19 -3.47
CA SER A 63 4.84 -8.50 -4.22
C SER A 63 5.41 -7.43 -5.15
N LEU A 64 6.43 -6.67 -4.72
CA LEU A 64 7.08 -5.66 -5.54
C LEU A 64 7.73 -6.25 -6.78
N THR A 65 8.37 -7.41 -6.64
CA THR A 65 8.97 -8.14 -7.76
C THR A 65 7.92 -8.49 -8.80
N PHE A 66 6.80 -9.07 -8.37
CA PHE A 66 5.66 -9.38 -9.24
C PHE A 66 5.09 -8.11 -9.88
N LEU A 67 4.80 -7.07 -9.08
CA LEU A 67 4.23 -5.83 -9.56
C LEU A 67 5.13 -5.07 -10.54
N LYS A 68 6.45 -5.22 -10.45
CA LYS A 68 7.40 -4.64 -11.40
C LYS A 68 7.47 -5.44 -12.71
N SER A 69 7.38 -6.77 -12.65
CA SER A 69 7.49 -7.64 -13.83
C SER A 69 6.24 -7.59 -14.71
N GLU A 70 5.05 -7.55 -14.09
CA GLU A 70 3.76 -7.56 -14.79
C GLU A 70 3.24 -6.15 -15.13
N SER A 71 3.89 -5.10 -14.61
CA SER A 71 3.25 -3.82 -14.44
C SER A 71 3.67 -2.76 -15.46
N GLN A 72 3.37 -2.95 -16.69
CA GLN A 72 3.29 -1.76 -17.57
C GLN A 72 2.13 -0.85 -17.10
N GLY A 73 2.31 -0.20 -15.94
CA GLY A 73 1.40 0.85 -15.47
C GLY A 73 0.74 0.70 -14.10
N PHE A 74 0.93 -0.39 -13.36
CA PHE A 74 0.33 -0.52 -12.01
C PHE A 74 1.04 0.34 -10.95
N LEU A 75 2.38 0.44 -10.99
CA LEU A 75 3.15 1.23 -10.06
C LEU A 75 3.66 2.51 -10.73
N LYS A 76 3.34 3.65 -10.12
CA LYS A 76 3.94 4.94 -10.45
C LYS A 76 4.76 5.42 -9.27
N LYS A 77 6.00 5.89 -9.52
CA LYS A 77 6.83 6.45 -8.47
C LYS A 77 6.12 7.64 -7.81
N ARG A 78 6.02 7.59 -6.48
CA ARG A 78 5.40 8.59 -5.64
C ARG A 78 6.33 8.92 -4.48
N GLY A 79 6.31 10.15 -4.00
CA GLY A 79 6.94 10.51 -2.74
C GLY A 79 6.04 10.18 -1.55
N LEU A 80 6.65 9.93 -0.40
CA LEU A 80 6.00 9.87 0.90
C LEU A 80 6.63 10.95 1.77
N LEU A 81 5.81 11.88 2.26
CA LEU A 81 6.22 12.90 3.21
C LEU A 81 5.58 12.58 4.57
N LEU A 82 6.40 12.20 5.54
CA LEU A 82 5.97 12.04 6.92
C LEU A 82 6.10 13.37 7.65
N ILE A 83 5.08 13.76 8.37
CA ILE A 83 5.01 15.01 9.13
C ILE A 83 4.71 14.65 10.58
N GLY A 84 5.59 15.03 11.50
CA GLY A 84 5.37 14.89 12.93
C GLY A 84 4.70 16.13 13.52
N LYS A 85 3.88 15.94 14.55
CA LYS A 85 3.36 17.04 15.35
C LYS A 85 4.32 17.40 16.48
N TYR A 86 4.26 18.63 16.92
CA TYR A 86 5.00 19.07 18.10
C TYR A 86 4.60 18.22 19.32
N GLY A 87 5.59 17.68 20.03
CA GLY A 87 5.40 16.78 21.18
C GLY A 87 5.35 15.28 20.85
N GLU A 88 5.38 14.90 19.57
CA GLU A 88 5.38 13.51 19.07
C GLU A 88 6.75 13.12 18.44
N GLU A 89 7.85 13.80 18.85
CA GLU A 89 9.16 13.68 18.21
C GLU A 89 9.71 12.23 18.25
N LYS A 90 9.46 11.51 19.33
CA LYS A 90 9.92 10.13 19.49
C LYS A 90 9.20 9.18 18.55
N GLU A 91 7.89 9.30 18.46
CA GLU A 91 7.06 8.49 17.54
C GLU A 91 7.40 8.80 16.10
N PHE A 92 7.54 10.10 15.77
CA PHE A 92 7.96 10.54 14.45
C PHE A 92 9.32 9.94 14.04
N GLN A 93 10.32 9.94 14.92
CA GLN A 93 11.63 9.36 14.63
C GLN A 93 11.55 7.84 14.45
N THR A 94 10.73 7.16 15.23
CA THR A 94 10.50 5.72 15.10
C THR A 94 9.87 5.40 13.76
N ASP A 95 8.77 6.08 13.42
CA ASP A 95 8.04 5.86 12.17
C ASP A 95 8.90 6.19 10.94
N ALA A 96 9.67 7.30 10.99
CA ALA A 96 10.58 7.67 9.92
C ALA A 96 11.68 6.61 9.72
N GLY A 97 12.21 6.07 10.81
CA GLY A 97 13.20 4.98 10.78
C GLY A 97 12.63 3.68 10.23
N ASP A 98 11.44 3.29 10.70
CA ASP A 98 10.76 2.06 10.25
C ASP A 98 10.38 2.09 8.77
N LEU A 99 10.10 3.28 8.25
CA LEU A 99 9.78 3.52 6.84
C LEU A 99 11.01 3.81 5.98
N GLY A 100 12.21 3.87 6.56
CA GLY A 100 13.45 4.15 5.85
C GLY A 100 13.50 5.55 5.21
N LEU A 101 12.82 6.55 5.83
CA LEU A 101 12.71 7.89 5.27
C LEU A 101 13.94 8.75 5.61
N ALA A 102 14.40 9.52 4.62
CA ALA A 102 15.43 10.52 4.82
C ALA A 102 14.83 11.81 5.43
N HIS A 103 15.54 12.41 6.38
CA HIS A 103 15.14 13.70 6.92
C HIS A 103 15.37 14.81 5.90
N ILE A 104 14.41 15.69 5.74
CA ILE A 104 14.48 16.90 4.92
C ILE A 104 14.13 18.13 5.76
N SER A 105 14.60 19.30 5.34
CA SER A 105 14.24 20.56 5.98
C SER A 105 12.79 20.94 5.72
N PHE A 106 12.25 21.84 6.56
CA PHE A 106 10.92 22.39 6.32
C PHE A 106 10.80 23.10 4.96
N ASP A 107 11.85 23.80 4.55
CA ASP A 107 11.83 24.55 3.28
C ASP A 107 11.78 23.59 2.08
N GLU A 108 12.50 22.47 2.13
CA GLU A 108 12.40 21.40 1.13
C GLU A 108 11.00 20.75 1.15
N ALA A 109 10.46 20.45 2.34
CA ALA A 109 9.11 19.91 2.47
C ALA A 109 8.05 20.89 1.94
N PHE A 110 8.21 22.19 2.18
CA PHE A 110 7.32 23.22 1.66
C PHE A 110 7.38 23.36 0.15
N GLN A 111 8.55 23.18 -0.48
CA GLN A 111 8.67 23.13 -1.95
C GLN A 111 7.91 21.93 -2.55
N LEU A 112 7.92 20.77 -1.86
CA LEU A 112 7.19 19.59 -2.29
C LEU A 112 5.68 19.73 -2.07
N LEU A 113 5.28 20.41 -0.98
CA LEU A 113 3.90 20.60 -0.57
C LEU A 113 3.66 22.06 -0.13
N PRO A 114 3.39 22.99 -1.04
CA PRO A 114 3.23 24.42 -0.70
C PRO A 114 2.06 24.75 0.23
N SER A 115 1.13 23.83 0.41
CA SER A 115 0.03 23.96 1.38
C SER A 115 0.41 23.61 2.81
N LEU A 116 1.65 23.15 3.03
CA LEU A 116 2.15 22.78 4.35
C LEU A 116 2.22 24.01 5.25
N LYS A 117 1.62 23.90 6.43
CA LYS A 117 1.68 24.95 7.46
C LYS A 117 2.80 24.65 8.43
N LYS A 118 3.61 25.65 8.75
CA LYS A 118 4.76 25.50 9.68
C LYS A 118 4.34 25.34 11.14
N GLU A 119 3.14 25.83 11.47
CA GLU A 119 2.62 25.80 12.82
C GLU A 119 2.25 24.37 13.25
N GLY A 120 2.74 23.93 14.40
CA GLY A 120 2.44 22.62 14.98
C GLY A 120 3.21 21.44 14.40
N ILE A 121 4.20 21.69 13.53
CA ILE A 121 5.06 20.62 12.96
C ILE A 121 6.35 20.57 13.77
N THR A 122 6.74 19.35 14.18
CA THR A 122 8.06 19.08 14.79
C THR A 122 9.16 19.13 13.73
N ARG A 123 10.36 19.44 14.19
CA ARG A 123 11.57 19.47 13.35
C ARG A 123 12.35 18.18 13.47
#